data_8d5b41983564f14855751d4a563c4fcd
#
_entry.id   8d5b41983564f14855751d4a563c4fcd
#
_cell.length_a   1.000
_cell.length_b   1.000
_cell.length_c   1.000
_cell.angle_alpha   90.00
_cell.angle_beta   90.00
_cell.angle_gamma   90.00
#
_symmetry.space_group_name_H-M   'P 1'
#
loop_
_entity.id
_entity.type
_entity.pdbx_description
1 polymer ?
#
loop_
_entity_poly.entity_id
_entity_poly.type
_entity_poly.pdbx_seq_one_letter_code
_entity_poly.pdbx_strand_id
1 'polypeptide(L)'
;CELDSPAHTRRGYVSSAVLLYDAEYVTLQDLELTNSGQDIIGERYSAPDKMNRTGVAVVARDKGVRSGIKLRNLVIHDVNGNVYDKHMNNGGIYMTALKPNALCAEAARFRDVTVEGCYVDRVSRWGIAVGYTYAHAAFAGAELSEEAFLKYGHENITIRDNYVKRSGGDAITVMYALRPVVEHNCSDSAAQEINDRIYQEPQKRGGKVAAAIWPWKCKDAL
;
A
#
# COMPACT_ATOMS: atom_id res chain seq x y z
N CYS A 1 -6.34 14.22 11.33
CA CYS A 1 -5.43 13.05 11.41
C CYS A 1 -4.31 13.27 10.42
N GLU A 2 -3.10 13.47 10.93
CA GLU A 2 -1.93 13.87 10.14
C GLU A 2 -1.29 12.66 9.41
N LEU A 3 -2.03 12.04 8.55
CA LEU A 3 -1.41 11.32 7.44
C LEU A 3 -0.85 12.32 6.41
N ASP A 4 -0.84 13.57 6.80
CA ASP A 4 -0.61 14.73 5.99
C ASP A 4 0.85 15.15 6.02
N SER A 5 1.68 14.37 5.36
CA SER A 5 2.89 14.99 4.84
C SER A 5 2.50 15.84 3.63
N PRO A 6 3.04 17.06 3.46
CA PRO A 6 2.78 17.89 2.27
C PRO A 6 3.06 17.19 0.94
N ALA A 7 3.93 16.18 0.93
CA ALA A 7 4.17 15.33 -0.23
C ALA A 7 2.99 14.39 -0.55
N HIS A 8 2.08 14.21 0.39
CA HIS A 8 1.00 13.25 0.32
C HIS A 8 -0.37 13.89 0.21
N THR A 9 -0.43 15.19 0.37
CA THR A 9 -1.66 15.97 0.37
C THR A 9 -1.78 16.84 -0.85
N ARG A 10 -1.33 16.39 -2.00
CA ARG A 10 -1.61 17.18 -3.19
C ARG A 10 -3.07 17.60 -3.27
N ARG A 11 -3.94 16.96 -2.48
CA ARG A 11 -5.37 17.28 -2.43
C ARG A 11 -6.01 17.11 -1.04
N GLY A 12 -5.23 17.12 0.01
CA GLY A 12 -5.70 17.46 1.35
C GLY A 12 -6.40 16.37 2.15
N TYR A 13 -6.84 15.27 1.57
CA TYR A 13 -7.65 14.33 2.33
C TYR A 13 -7.35 12.87 2.01
N VAL A 14 -7.22 12.06 3.06
CA VAL A 14 -7.12 10.60 2.99
C VAL A 14 -8.32 10.00 3.71
N SER A 15 -9.00 9.07 3.09
CA SER A 15 -10.11 8.33 3.69
C SER A 15 -9.75 6.84 3.74
N SER A 16 -9.99 6.21 4.87
CA SER A 16 -9.80 4.78 5.04
C SER A 16 -11.05 4.18 5.70
N ALA A 17 -11.55 3.06 5.18
CA ALA A 17 -12.66 2.38 5.85
C ALA A 17 -12.19 1.83 7.20
N VAL A 18 -10.98 1.29 7.26
CA VAL A 18 -10.29 0.90 8.50
C VAL A 18 -8.91 1.51 8.51
N LEU A 19 -8.54 2.14 9.63
CA LEU A 19 -7.19 2.66 9.88
C LEU A 19 -6.58 1.96 11.12
N LEU A 20 -5.47 1.28 10.91
CA LEU A 20 -4.61 0.76 11.98
C LEU A 20 -3.38 1.66 12.09
N TYR A 21 -3.32 2.49 13.11
CA TYR A 21 -2.24 3.45 13.32
C TYR A 21 -1.38 3.06 14.52
N ASP A 22 -0.11 2.83 14.28
CA ASP A 22 0.85 2.33 15.27
C ASP A 22 0.36 1.11 16.06
N ALA A 23 -0.47 0.28 15.40
CA ALA A 23 -1.05 -0.92 16.00
C ALA A 23 -0.08 -2.10 15.97
N GLU A 24 -0.21 -3.00 16.95
CA GLU A 24 0.51 -4.26 17.05
C GLU A 24 -0.41 -5.38 17.50
N TYR A 25 -0.05 -6.60 17.11
CA TYR A 25 -0.75 -7.83 17.52
C TYR A 25 -2.26 -7.75 17.27
N VAL A 26 -2.62 -7.21 16.12
CA VAL A 26 -4.02 -7.05 15.69
C VAL A 26 -4.33 -8.06 14.60
N THR A 27 -5.47 -8.71 14.72
CA THR A 27 -6.09 -9.47 13.63
C THR A 27 -7.37 -8.76 13.20
N LEU A 28 -7.43 -8.37 11.92
CA LEU A 28 -8.63 -7.88 11.26
C LEU A 28 -9.10 -8.98 10.31
N GLN A 29 -10.31 -9.49 10.48
CA GLN A 29 -10.78 -10.61 9.69
C GLN A 29 -12.29 -10.63 9.47
N ASP A 30 -12.70 -11.36 8.41
CA ASP A 30 -14.09 -11.69 8.11
C ASP A 30 -14.99 -10.45 7.96
N LEU A 31 -14.48 -9.41 7.28
CA LEU A 31 -15.18 -8.16 7.03
C LEU A 31 -15.33 -7.90 5.55
N GLU A 32 -16.44 -7.28 5.18
CA GLU A 32 -16.65 -6.66 3.88
C GLU A 32 -16.46 -5.13 4.02
N LEU A 33 -15.62 -4.55 3.18
CA LEU A 33 -15.19 -3.16 3.27
C LEU A 33 -15.31 -2.45 1.93
N THR A 34 -15.92 -1.29 1.93
CA THR A 34 -16.00 -0.38 0.79
C THR A 34 -15.57 1.02 1.19
N ASN A 35 -15.10 1.80 0.24
CA ASN A 35 -14.78 3.20 0.47
C ASN A 35 -14.96 4.00 -0.82
N SER A 36 -16.20 4.31 -1.15
CA SER A 36 -16.56 5.08 -2.34
C SER A 36 -17.20 6.41 -1.95
N GLY A 37 -16.85 7.46 -2.69
CA GLY A 37 -17.42 8.80 -2.48
C GLY A 37 -18.45 9.19 -3.54
N GLN A 38 -19.37 10.08 -3.18
CA GLN A 38 -20.37 10.61 -4.11
C GLN A 38 -19.76 11.46 -5.26
N ASP A 39 -18.55 11.93 -5.06
CA ASP A 39 -17.77 12.69 -6.04
C ASP A 39 -17.43 11.90 -7.31
N ILE A 40 -17.89 10.64 -7.41
CA ILE A 40 -17.50 9.70 -8.47
C ILE A 40 -18.69 9.08 -9.19
N ILE A 41 -19.88 9.49 -8.86
CA ILE A 41 -21.08 8.97 -9.51
C ILE A 41 -21.02 9.27 -11.02
N GLY A 42 -21.05 8.22 -11.83
CA GLY A 42 -21.05 8.33 -13.29
C GLY A 42 -19.70 8.65 -13.94
N GLU A 43 -18.63 8.77 -13.17
CA GLU A 43 -17.28 9.01 -13.69
C GLU A 43 -16.42 7.75 -13.66
N ARG A 44 -15.22 7.87 -14.23
CA ARG A 44 -14.18 6.85 -14.08
C ARG A 44 -13.90 6.59 -12.62
N TYR A 45 -13.57 5.36 -12.33
CA TYR A 45 -13.33 4.86 -10.98
C TYR A 45 -12.30 5.67 -10.20
N SER A 46 -11.31 6.23 -10.87
CA SER A 46 -10.32 7.12 -10.30
C SER A 46 -10.04 8.32 -11.19
N ALA A 47 -9.72 9.43 -10.57
CA ALA A 47 -9.35 10.67 -11.25
C ALA A 47 -8.31 11.45 -10.43
N PRO A 48 -7.50 12.35 -11.06
CA PRO A 48 -6.41 13.03 -10.38
C PRO A 48 -6.84 13.98 -9.28
N ASP A 49 -8.07 14.40 -9.27
CA ASP A 49 -8.67 15.30 -8.29
C ASP A 49 -9.45 14.58 -7.18
N LYS A 50 -9.51 13.26 -7.22
CA LYS A 50 -10.12 12.47 -6.15
C LYS A 50 -9.20 12.40 -4.94
N MET A 51 -9.81 12.30 -3.75
CA MET A 51 -9.03 12.03 -2.56
C MET A 51 -8.44 10.62 -2.57
N ASN A 52 -7.39 10.40 -1.82
CA ASN A 52 -6.88 9.07 -1.57
C ASN A 52 -7.84 8.28 -0.70
N ARG A 53 -8.18 7.06 -1.12
CA ARG A 53 -9.07 6.16 -0.38
C ARG A 53 -8.47 4.78 -0.26
N THR A 54 -8.63 4.17 0.91
CA THR A 54 -8.25 2.77 1.14
C THR A 54 -9.40 2.00 1.78
N GLY A 55 -9.44 0.70 1.51
CA GLY A 55 -10.21 -0.23 2.31
C GLY A 55 -9.58 -0.34 3.70
N VAL A 56 -8.32 -0.81 3.76
CA VAL A 56 -7.52 -0.90 4.99
C VAL A 56 -6.24 -0.12 4.82
N ALA A 57 -6.01 0.87 5.66
CA ALA A 57 -4.72 1.53 5.82
C ALA A 57 -4.03 1.06 7.11
N VAL A 58 -2.76 0.68 7.00
CA VAL A 58 -1.93 0.34 8.14
C VAL A 58 -0.73 1.28 8.15
N VAL A 59 -0.57 2.02 9.23
CA VAL A 59 0.46 3.07 9.34
C VAL A 59 1.34 2.80 10.54
N ALA A 60 2.64 2.74 10.32
CA ALA A 60 3.66 2.78 11.36
C ALA A 60 4.32 4.16 11.34
N ARG A 61 4.43 4.84 12.49
CA ARG A 61 5.05 6.17 12.55
C ARG A 61 5.91 6.37 13.79
N ASP A 62 5.31 6.41 14.97
CA ASP A 62 5.95 6.95 16.16
C ASP A 62 6.33 5.90 17.21
N LYS A 63 6.04 4.65 16.95
CA LYS A 63 6.25 3.55 17.89
C LYS A 63 7.29 2.51 17.43
N GLY A 64 8.15 2.89 16.46
CA GLY A 64 9.18 1.98 15.92
C GLY A 64 8.58 0.80 15.15
N VAL A 65 9.06 -0.40 15.43
CA VAL A 65 8.60 -1.63 14.75
C VAL A 65 7.18 -1.98 15.16
N ARG A 66 6.30 -2.17 14.18
CA ARG A 66 4.93 -2.67 14.39
C ARG A 66 4.83 -4.12 13.96
N SER A 67 4.53 -5.00 14.90
CA SER A 67 4.61 -6.45 14.69
C SER A 67 3.27 -7.15 14.86
N GLY A 68 3.16 -8.36 14.27
CA GLY A 68 2.06 -9.27 14.52
C GLY A 68 0.72 -8.81 13.94
N ILE A 69 0.72 -8.15 12.79
CA ILE A 69 -0.51 -7.68 12.13
C ILE A 69 -0.99 -8.76 11.17
N LYS A 70 -2.26 -9.15 11.30
CA LYS A 70 -2.89 -10.15 10.43
C LYS A 70 -4.16 -9.57 9.81
N LEU A 71 -4.22 -9.60 8.48
CA LEU A 71 -5.39 -9.24 7.70
C LEU A 71 -5.87 -10.50 6.98
N ARG A 72 -7.06 -10.99 7.30
CA ARG A 72 -7.52 -12.32 6.87
C ARG A 72 -8.94 -12.29 6.35
N ASN A 73 -9.21 -13.02 5.28
CA ASN A 73 -10.56 -13.25 4.77
C ASN A 73 -11.36 -11.95 4.60
N LEU A 74 -10.71 -10.89 4.16
CA LEU A 74 -11.35 -9.61 3.91
C LEU A 74 -11.91 -9.57 2.49
N VAL A 75 -13.11 -9.06 2.34
CA VAL A 75 -13.69 -8.71 1.04
C VAL A 75 -13.64 -7.19 0.91
N ILE A 76 -12.81 -6.69 0.01
CA ILE A 76 -12.59 -5.25 -0.16
C ILE A 76 -12.92 -4.88 -1.59
N HIS A 77 -13.88 -3.99 -1.77
CA HIS A 77 -14.27 -3.61 -3.12
C HIS A 77 -14.81 -2.17 -3.19
N ASP A 78 -14.88 -1.66 -4.42
CA ASP A 78 -15.39 -0.32 -4.68
C ASP A 78 -14.69 0.76 -3.84
N VAL A 79 -13.35 0.72 -3.87
CA VAL A 79 -12.48 1.72 -3.24
C VAL A 79 -11.97 2.67 -4.31
N ASN A 80 -12.63 3.80 -4.47
CA ASN A 80 -12.41 4.70 -5.58
C ASN A 80 -11.71 6.01 -5.20
N GLY A 81 -10.41 5.99 -5.21
CA GLY A 81 -9.56 7.13 -4.89
C GLY A 81 -8.72 7.61 -6.07
N ASN A 82 -7.64 8.28 -5.74
CA ASN A 82 -6.72 8.88 -6.70
C ASN A 82 -5.68 7.89 -7.21
N VAL A 83 -5.80 7.43 -8.44
CA VAL A 83 -4.84 6.49 -9.06
C VAL A 83 -3.43 7.07 -9.22
N TYR A 84 -3.29 8.37 -9.24
CA TYR A 84 -2.01 9.05 -9.47
C TYR A 84 -1.07 9.02 -8.28
N ASP A 85 -1.61 8.95 -7.08
CA ASP A 85 -0.79 8.94 -5.88
C ASP A 85 -0.35 7.52 -5.55
N LYS A 86 0.75 7.12 -6.18
CA LYS A 86 1.32 5.77 -6.02
C LYS A 86 2.10 5.56 -4.73
N HIS A 87 2.31 6.60 -3.95
CA HIS A 87 3.14 6.49 -2.75
C HIS A 87 2.32 6.41 -1.47
N MET A 88 1.00 6.53 -1.57
CA MET A 88 0.16 6.74 -0.40
C MET A 88 -1.09 5.89 -0.35
N ASN A 89 -1.70 5.91 0.80
CA ASN A 89 -2.93 5.24 1.19
C ASN A 89 -4.01 5.31 0.11
N ASN A 90 -3.93 4.41 -0.85
CA ASN A 90 -4.79 4.45 -2.02
C ASN A 90 -4.96 3.04 -2.59
N GLY A 91 -6.12 2.48 -2.42
CA GLY A 91 -6.45 1.15 -2.92
C GLY A 91 -7.08 0.22 -1.88
N GLY A 92 -6.97 -1.07 -2.06
CA GLY A 92 -7.58 -2.07 -1.19
C GLY A 92 -6.93 -2.12 0.19
N ILE A 93 -5.74 -2.67 0.26
CA ILE A 93 -4.92 -2.73 1.47
C ILE A 93 -3.63 -1.96 1.20
N TYR A 94 -3.31 -0.99 2.04
CA TYR A 94 -2.08 -0.23 1.93
C TYR A 94 -1.38 -0.08 3.28
N MET A 95 -0.13 -0.54 3.34
CA MET A 95 0.72 -0.43 4.53
C MET A 95 1.88 0.51 4.26
N THR A 96 2.10 1.49 5.13
CA THR A 96 3.15 2.50 4.96
C THR A 96 3.85 2.81 6.27
N ALA A 97 5.16 3.02 6.19
CA ALA A 97 5.97 3.54 7.29
C ALA A 97 6.27 5.02 7.05
N LEU A 98 5.76 5.87 7.91
CA LEU A 98 5.97 7.33 7.88
C LEU A 98 7.17 7.73 8.73
N LYS A 99 7.74 8.89 8.42
CA LYS A 99 8.84 9.46 9.21
C LYS A 99 8.36 9.71 10.65
N PRO A 100 9.04 9.13 11.64
CA PRO A 100 8.71 9.37 13.05
C PRO A 100 8.86 10.84 13.42
N ASN A 101 8.15 11.26 14.45
CA ASN A 101 8.39 12.56 15.08
C ASN A 101 9.82 12.63 15.64
N ALA A 102 10.37 13.83 15.73
CA ALA A 102 11.76 14.05 16.14
C ALA A 102 12.12 13.49 17.54
N LEU A 103 11.11 13.25 18.36
CA LEU A 103 11.28 12.67 19.71
C LEU A 103 11.29 11.13 19.72
N CYS A 104 11.04 10.49 18.56
CA CYS A 104 11.01 9.03 18.44
C CYS A 104 12.37 8.54 17.96
N ALA A 105 13.00 7.66 18.73
CA ALA A 105 14.36 7.17 18.45
C ALA A 105 14.41 6.05 17.41
N GLU A 106 13.32 5.30 17.24
CA GLU A 106 13.29 4.12 16.39
C GLU A 106 12.67 4.40 15.02
N ALA A 107 13.22 3.73 14.01
CA ALA A 107 12.67 3.77 12.67
C ALA A 107 11.32 3.03 12.60
N ALA A 108 10.32 3.68 12.04
CA ALA A 108 9.03 3.06 11.78
C ALA A 108 9.15 2.00 10.69
N ARG A 109 8.70 0.78 10.94
CA ARG A 109 8.70 -0.35 10.02
C ARG A 109 7.77 -1.48 10.49
N PHE A 110 7.53 -2.44 9.63
CA PHE A 110 6.70 -3.60 9.95
C PHE A 110 7.51 -4.87 10.10
N ARG A 111 7.04 -5.76 10.99
CA ARG A 111 7.56 -7.10 11.15
C ARG A 111 6.42 -8.10 11.41
N ASP A 112 6.57 -9.33 10.92
CA ASP A 112 5.61 -10.41 11.15
C ASP A 112 4.18 -10.00 10.72
N VAL A 113 4.04 -9.63 9.47
CA VAL A 113 2.76 -9.25 8.86
C VAL A 113 2.26 -10.37 7.98
N THR A 114 0.98 -10.70 8.10
CA THR A 114 0.31 -11.66 7.22
C THR A 114 -0.92 -11.03 6.58
N VAL A 115 -1.03 -11.14 5.26
CA VAL A 115 -2.23 -10.82 4.49
C VAL A 115 -2.65 -12.08 3.74
N GLU A 116 -3.76 -12.68 4.12
CA GLU A 116 -4.15 -13.98 3.58
C GLU A 116 -5.67 -14.13 3.34
N GLY A 117 -6.01 -14.87 2.28
CA GLY A 117 -7.40 -15.22 1.97
C GLY A 117 -8.29 -14.04 1.62
N CYS A 118 -7.71 -12.90 1.24
CA CYS A 118 -8.48 -11.70 0.94
C CYS A 118 -8.93 -11.67 -0.53
N TYR A 119 -10.15 -11.18 -0.75
CA TYR A 119 -10.68 -10.85 -2.07
C TYR A 119 -10.71 -9.33 -2.22
N VAL A 120 -10.02 -8.80 -3.22
CA VAL A 120 -9.94 -7.36 -3.49
C VAL A 120 -10.39 -7.08 -4.93
N ASP A 121 -11.39 -6.22 -5.10
CA ASP A 121 -11.95 -5.94 -6.42
C ASP A 121 -12.29 -4.46 -6.61
N ARG A 122 -12.06 -3.93 -7.80
CA ARG A 122 -12.36 -2.54 -8.15
C ARG A 122 -11.80 -1.53 -7.14
N VAL A 123 -10.50 -1.48 -7.04
CA VAL A 123 -9.79 -0.52 -6.19
C VAL A 123 -8.91 0.40 -7.03
N SER A 124 -8.77 1.65 -6.64
CA SER A 124 -8.24 2.71 -7.51
C SER A 124 -6.76 2.59 -7.87
N ARG A 125 -5.89 2.16 -6.99
CA ARG A 125 -4.46 2.04 -7.30
C ARG A 125 -3.89 0.69 -6.93
N TRP A 126 -3.68 0.44 -5.68
CA TRP A 126 -3.07 -0.78 -5.17
C TRP A 126 -4.14 -1.79 -4.78
N GLY A 127 -3.99 -3.03 -5.20
CA GLY A 127 -4.81 -4.09 -4.63
C GLY A 127 -4.39 -4.35 -3.19
N ILE A 128 -3.20 -4.93 -3.02
CA ILE A 128 -2.54 -5.16 -1.74
C ILE A 128 -1.12 -4.62 -1.84
N ALA A 129 -0.75 -3.65 -1.00
CA ALA A 129 0.60 -3.11 -0.97
C ALA A 129 1.14 -3.06 0.46
N VAL A 130 2.22 -3.79 0.70
CA VAL A 130 3.03 -3.63 1.88
C VAL A 130 4.28 -2.89 1.47
N GLY A 131 4.39 -1.63 1.97
CA GLY A 131 5.39 -1.10 1.41
C GLY A 131 6.08 0.18 1.59
N TYR A 132 5.51 1.26 1.29
CA TYR A 132 6.29 2.49 1.23
C TYR A 132 6.91 2.83 2.59
N THR A 133 8.21 3.14 2.55
CA THR A 133 8.93 3.66 3.72
C THR A 133 9.45 5.07 3.45
N TYR A 134 9.34 5.94 4.44
CA TYR A 134 9.97 7.27 4.40
C TYR A 134 11.49 7.20 4.19
N ALA A 135 12.10 6.08 4.58
CA ALA A 135 13.55 5.83 4.47
C ALA A 135 13.96 5.26 3.10
N HIS A 136 13.11 5.39 2.06
CA HIS A 136 13.35 4.83 0.73
C HIS A 136 14.72 5.17 0.14
N ALA A 137 15.31 6.31 0.51
CA ALA A 137 16.64 6.70 0.06
C ALA A 137 17.75 5.75 0.54
N ALA A 138 17.55 5.06 1.67
CA ALA A 138 18.49 4.05 2.16
C ALA A 138 18.60 2.83 1.22
N PHE A 139 17.60 2.65 0.33
CA PHE A 139 17.53 1.56 -0.64
C PHE A 139 17.79 2.02 -2.08
N ALA A 140 18.41 3.18 -2.26
CA ALA A 140 18.62 3.74 -3.60
C ALA A 140 19.72 3.02 -4.40
N GLY A 141 20.67 2.36 -3.73
CA GLY A 141 21.77 1.64 -4.36
C GLY A 141 21.34 0.43 -5.19
N ALA A 142 22.23 -0.03 -6.06
CA ALA A 142 22.03 -1.26 -6.83
C ALA A 142 22.13 -2.49 -5.92
N GLU A 143 23.08 -2.48 -5.00
CA GLU A 143 23.18 -3.48 -3.95
C GLU A 143 22.39 -3.07 -2.72
N LEU A 144 21.48 -3.94 -2.32
CA LEU A 144 20.64 -3.70 -1.17
C LEU A 144 21.37 -4.14 0.10
N SER A 145 21.80 -3.18 0.89
CA SER A 145 22.52 -3.39 2.14
C SER A 145 21.64 -4.09 3.17
N GLU A 146 22.11 -5.17 3.76
CA GLU A 146 21.40 -5.87 4.83
C GLU A 146 21.22 -4.96 6.06
N GLU A 147 22.18 -4.10 6.36
CA GLU A 147 22.07 -3.10 7.42
C GLU A 147 20.86 -2.16 7.19
N ALA A 148 20.64 -1.73 5.94
CA ALA A 148 19.49 -0.89 5.61
C ALA A 148 18.17 -1.63 5.85
N PHE A 149 18.09 -2.93 5.52
CA PHE A 149 16.90 -3.72 5.81
C PHE A 149 16.66 -3.91 7.30
N LEU A 150 17.67 -4.25 8.06
CA LEU A 150 17.54 -4.44 9.51
C LEU A 150 17.14 -3.16 10.24
N LYS A 151 17.50 -2.00 9.70
CA LYS A 151 17.20 -0.70 10.29
C LYS A 151 15.89 -0.09 9.81
N TYR A 152 15.60 -0.17 8.52
CA TYR A 152 14.51 0.56 7.89
C TYR A 152 13.54 -0.32 7.11
N GLY A 153 13.95 -1.53 6.78
CA GLY A 153 13.17 -2.46 5.97
C GLY A 153 12.09 -3.18 6.77
N HIS A 154 11.11 -3.68 6.04
CA HIS A 154 10.13 -4.59 6.61
C HIS A 154 10.69 -6.00 6.71
N GLU A 155 10.22 -6.79 7.65
CA GLU A 155 10.69 -8.17 7.88
C GLU A 155 9.53 -9.15 7.99
N ASN A 156 9.72 -10.38 7.51
CA ASN A 156 8.76 -11.47 7.62
C ASN A 156 7.35 -11.05 7.18
N ILE A 157 7.26 -10.55 5.95
CA ILE A 157 6.00 -10.18 5.33
C ILE A 157 5.49 -11.38 4.53
N THR A 158 4.30 -11.87 4.83
CA THR A 158 3.64 -12.95 4.11
C THR A 158 2.37 -12.45 3.45
N ILE A 159 2.27 -12.59 2.13
CA ILE A 159 1.05 -12.31 1.36
C ILE A 159 0.70 -13.59 0.60
N ARG A 160 -0.39 -14.25 0.97
CA ARG A 160 -0.75 -15.53 0.38
C ARG A 160 -2.24 -15.75 0.21
N ASP A 161 -2.58 -16.61 -0.73
CA ASP A 161 -3.95 -17.07 -0.96
C ASP A 161 -4.95 -15.93 -1.23
N ASN A 162 -4.47 -14.80 -1.79
CA ASN A 162 -5.32 -13.66 -2.08
C ASN A 162 -5.75 -13.64 -3.55
N TYR A 163 -6.93 -13.12 -3.80
CA TYR A 163 -7.43 -12.87 -5.14
C TYR A 163 -7.65 -11.36 -5.33
N VAL A 164 -6.87 -10.76 -6.22
CA VAL A 164 -6.99 -9.32 -6.53
C VAL A 164 -7.47 -9.17 -7.96
N LYS A 165 -8.61 -8.50 -8.13
CA LYS A 165 -9.26 -8.28 -9.40
C LYS A 165 -9.45 -6.79 -9.67
N ARG A 166 -9.24 -6.39 -10.92
CA ARG A 166 -9.52 -5.01 -11.38
C ARG A 166 -8.92 -3.92 -10.50
N SER A 167 -7.64 -4.05 -10.16
CA SER A 167 -6.92 -2.94 -9.52
C SER A 167 -6.60 -1.84 -10.53
N GLY A 168 -6.70 -0.59 -10.12
CA GLY A 168 -6.39 0.55 -10.98
C GLY A 168 -4.91 0.64 -11.36
N GLY A 169 -4.03 0.19 -10.47
CA GLY A 169 -2.60 0.05 -10.69
C GLY A 169 -2.12 -1.36 -10.40
N ASP A 170 -1.06 -1.50 -9.62
CA ASP A 170 -0.49 -2.79 -9.27
C ASP A 170 -1.46 -3.62 -8.42
N ALA A 171 -1.53 -4.93 -8.66
CA ALA A 171 -2.41 -5.78 -7.88
C ALA A 171 -1.81 -6.12 -6.53
N ILE A 172 -0.60 -6.71 -6.49
CA ILE A 172 0.06 -7.08 -5.24
C ILE A 172 1.51 -6.60 -5.27
N THR A 173 1.89 -5.85 -4.26
CA THR A 173 3.25 -5.31 -4.16
C THR A 173 3.80 -5.43 -2.74
N VAL A 174 5.05 -5.88 -2.64
CA VAL A 174 5.85 -5.79 -1.42
C VAL A 174 7.08 -4.97 -1.72
N MET A 175 7.38 -4.00 -0.90
CA MET A 175 8.51 -3.09 -1.09
C MET A 175 9.39 -3.05 0.16
N TYR A 176 10.70 -2.93 -0.05
CA TYR A 176 11.69 -2.72 1.01
C TYR A 176 11.65 -3.80 2.11
N ALA A 177 11.38 -5.04 1.73
CA ALA A 177 11.25 -6.14 2.69
C ALA A 177 12.41 -7.13 2.60
N LEU A 178 12.83 -7.60 3.76
CA LEU A 178 13.75 -8.71 3.94
C LEU A 178 12.95 -9.99 4.13
N ARG A 179 13.22 -10.98 3.30
CA ARG A 179 12.58 -12.30 3.30
C ARG A 179 11.04 -12.25 3.21
N PRO A 180 10.46 -11.46 2.30
CA PRO A 180 9.02 -11.55 2.10
C PRO A 180 8.64 -12.86 1.39
N VAL A 181 7.48 -13.39 1.73
CA VAL A 181 6.85 -14.54 1.07
C VAL A 181 5.60 -14.08 0.36
N VAL A 182 5.55 -14.26 -0.97
CA VAL A 182 4.40 -13.88 -1.79
C VAL A 182 4.00 -15.08 -2.64
N GLU A 183 3.06 -15.87 -2.15
CA GLU A 183 2.72 -17.16 -2.73
C GLU A 183 1.22 -17.40 -2.90
N HIS A 184 0.83 -18.25 -3.84
CA HIS A 184 -0.54 -18.69 -4.09
C HIS A 184 -1.55 -17.53 -4.28
N ASN A 185 -1.09 -16.39 -4.78
CA ASN A 185 -1.96 -15.26 -5.06
C ASN A 185 -2.41 -15.26 -6.52
N CYS A 186 -3.58 -14.72 -6.77
CA CYS A 186 -4.11 -14.51 -8.09
C CYS A 186 -4.30 -13.02 -8.37
N SER A 187 -3.82 -12.57 -9.53
CA SER A 187 -4.07 -11.22 -10.04
C SER A 187 -4.84 -11.32 -11.35
N ASP A 188 -6.05 -10.76 -11.38
CA ASP A 188 -6.91 -10.70 -12.55
C ASP A 188 -7.15 -9.25 -12.95
N SER A 189 -6.74 -8.87 -14.14
CA SER A 189 -7.02 -7.54 -14.70
C SER A 189 -6.42 -6.39 -13.88
N ALA A 190 -5.14 -6.44 -13.60
CA ALA A 190 -4.40 -5.32 -13.00
C ALA A 190 -4.24 -4.15 -13.99
N ALA A 191 -3.89 -2.98 -13.47
CA ALA A 191 -3.59 -1.77 -14.24
C ALA A 191 -4.76 -1.22 -15.08
N GLN A 192 -5.97 -1.35 -14.60
CA GLN A 192 -7.18 -0.95 -15.34
C GLN A 192 -7.25 0.57 -15.58
N GLU A 193 -6.66 1.38 -14.71
CA GLU A 193 -6.66 2.84 -14.79
C GLU A 193 -5.34 3.44 -15.25
N ILE A 194 -4.34 2.61 -15.56
CA ILE A 194 -3.05 3.06 -16.07
C ILE A 194 -3.15 3.31 -17.57
N ASN A 195 -3.30 4.54 -17.96
CA ASN A 195 -3.32 4.93 -19.37
C ASN A 195 -2.56 6.24 -19.60
N ASP A 196 -2.26 6.53 -20.86
CA ASP A 196 -1.46 7.69 -21.25
C ASP A 196 -2.07 9.03 -20.84
N ARG A 197 -3.39 9.12 -20.78
CA ARG A 197 -4.07 10.35 -20.36
C ARG A 197 -3.92 10.64 -18.89
N ILE A 198 -3.81 9.58 -18.09
CA ILE A 198 -3.66 9.66 -16.63
C ILE A 198 -2.28 10.16 -16.24
N TYR A 199 -1.24 9.80 -16.99
CA TYR A 199 0.15 10.12 -16.67
C TYR A 199 0.74 11.29 -17.46
N GLN A 200 -0.08 12.05 -18.16
CA GLN A 200 0.42 13.08 -19.07
C GLN A 200 0.99 14.34 -18.40
N GLU A 201 0.45 14.82 -17.30
CA GLU A 201 0.98 16.03 -16.64
C GLU A 201 0.43 16.20 -15.22
N PRO A 202 1.19 16.80 -14.35
CA PRO A 202 2.57 17.27 -14.39
C PRO A 202 3.59 16.18 -14.03
N GLN A 203 3.19 14.93 -13.99
CA GLN A 203 3.97 13.84 -13.46
C GLN A 203 4.58 12.98 -14.57
N LYS A 204 5.49 13.54 -15.33
CA LYS A 204 6.36 12.81 -16.29
C LYS A 204 7.26 11.75 -15.65
N ARG A 205 6.98 11.36 -14.43
CA ARG A 205 7.70 10.26 -13.78
C ARG A 205 7.16 8.98 -14.35
N GLY A 206 8.02 8.15 -14.92
CA GLY A 206 7.77 6.84 -15.50
C GLY A 206 6.76 5.91 -14.83
N GLY A 207 5.63 6.45 -14.44
CA GLY A 207 4.55 5.80 -13.72
C GLY A 207 3.54 5.08 -14.61
N LYS A 208 3.88 4.89 -15.88
CA LYS A 208 3.06 4.13 -16.84
C LYS A 208 3.12 2.61 -16.63
N VAL A 209 3.91 2.15 -15.68
CA VAL A 209 4.10 0.73 -15.42
C VAL A 209 3.36 0.34 -14.17
N ALA A 210 2.55 -0.67 -14.28
CA ALA A 210 1.96 -1.39 -13.16
C ALA A 210 2.14 -2.88 -13.39
N ALA A 211 2.28 -3.64 -12.31
CA ALA A 211 2.51 -5.06 -12.36
C ALA A 211 1.36 -5.85 -11.72
N ALA A 212 1.20 -7.09 -12.15
CA ALA A 212 0.28 -8.00 -11.49
C ALA A 212 0.74 -8.30 -10.05
N ILE A 213 1.93 -8.87 -9.91
CA ILE A 213 2.55 -9.19 -8.62
C ILE A 213 4.00 -8.76 -8.67
N TRP A 214 4.45 -7.95 -7.71
CA TRP A 214 5.77 -7.33 -7.79
C TRP A 214 6.43 -7.10 -6.43
N PRO A 215 7.43 -7.90 -6.05
CA PRO A 215 8.34 -7.54 -4.96
C PRO A 215 9.38 -6.52 -5.48
N TRP A 216 9.43 -5.33 -4.87
CA TRP A 216 10.35 -4.27 -5.29
C TRP A 216 11.30 -3.86 -4.17
N LYS A 217 12.61 -3.80 -4.49
CA LYS A 217 13.62 -3.51 -3.49
C LYS A 217 13.52 -4.44 -2.27
N CYS A 218 13.28 -5.71 -2.54
CA CYS A 218 13.26 -6.77 -1.54
C CYS A 218 14.56 -7.58 -1.59
N LYS A 219 14.91 -8.23 -0.51
CA LYS A 219 16.03 -9.15 -0.42
C LYS A 219 15.52 -10.52 0.04
N ASP A 220 16.04 -11.59 -0.57
CA ASP A 220 15.70 -12.97 -0.26
C ASP A 220 14.17 -13.23 -0.30
N ALA A 221 13.51 -12.70 -1.34
CA ALA A 221 12.07 -12.89 -1.56
C ALA A 221 11.76 -14.29 -2.09
N LEU A 222 10.68 -14.90 -1.61
CA LEU A 222 10.11 -16.16 -2.08
C LEU A 222 8.73 -15.92 -2.70
#